data_2193ed5bec0cc91c69415e8dbf3d80f4
#
_entry.id   2193ed5bec0cc91c69415e8dbf3d80f4
#
_cell.length_a   1.000
_cell.length_b   1.000
_cell.length_c   1.000
_cell.angle_alpha   90.00
_cell.angle_beta   90.00
_cell.angle_gamma   90.00
#
_symmetry.space_group_name_H-M   'P 1'
#
loop_
_entity.id
_entity.type
_entity.pdbx_description
1 polymer ?
#
loop_
_entity_poly.entity_id
_entity_poly.type
_entity_poly.pdbx_seq_one_letter_code
_entity_poly.pdbx_strand_id
1 'polypeptide(L)'
;MLLIATQACFRPITRDYVPLIGRVPRTKGAYIATGHNVWGILNAPATGEAMAEIIVDGQAHTVDLTPFDPVRPRPTFPIPTDVAAAELITSPFGRINCHLPIALL
;
A
#
# COMPACT_ATOMS: atom_id res chain seq x y z
N MET A 1 -13.42 -9.87 -29.44
CA MET A 1 -13.48 -9.27 -28.08
C MET A 1 -13.41 -7.76 -28.24
N LEU A 2 -14.42 -7.06 -27.77
CA LEU A 2 -14.47 -5.59 -27.84
C LEU A 2 -13.92 -5.02 -26.52
N LEU A 3 -12.88 -4.17 -26.59
CA LEU A 3 -12.34 -3.47 -25.44
C LEU A 3 -13.18 -2.21 -25.17
N ILE A 4 -13.93 -2.18 -24.08
CA ILE A 4 -14.86 -1.09 -23.75
C ILE A 4 -14.16 0.05 -23.02
N ALA A 5 -13.17 -0.26 -22.14
CA ALA A 5 -12.41 0.73 -21.40
C ALA A 5 -11.04 0.19 -21.01
N THR A 6 -10.08 1.09 -20.85
CA THR A 6 -8.77 0.83 -20.25
C THR A 6 -8.53 1.83 -19.13
N GLN A 7 -7.93 1.36 -18.02
CA GLN A 7 -7.59 2.18 -16.88
C GLN A 7 -6.17 1.88 -16.42
N ALA A 8 -5.40 2.92 -16.15
CA ALA A 8 -4.11 2.82 -15.47
C ALA A 8 -4.23 3.41 -14.07
N CYS A 9 -3.71 2.70 -13.08
CA CYS A 9 -3.76 3.11 -11.69
C CYS A 9 -2.38 2.99 -11.04
N PHE A 10 -2.11 3.83 -10.03
CA PHE A 10 -0.94 3.68 -9.19
C PHE A 10 -1.17 2.55 -8.19
N ARG A 11 -0.13 1.76 -7.94
CA ARG A 11 -0.12 0.73 -6.91
C ARG A 11 0.63 1.24 -5.68
N PRO A 12 0.11 1.02 -4.46
CA PRO A 12 0.80 1.40 -3.25
C PRO A 12 2.02 0.50 -3.06
N ILE A 13 3.20 1.10 -3.04
CA ILE A 13 4.48 0.41 -2.84
C ILE A 13 5.24 1.10 -1.73
N THR A 14 5.76 0.34 -0.79
CA THR A 14 6.70 0.80 0.23
C THR A 14 8.12 0.80 -0.32
N ARG A 15 9.02 1.57 0.29
CA ARG A 15 10.42 1.65 -0.18
C ARG A 15 11.18 0.33 -0.10
N ASP A 16 10.80 -0.54 0.81
CA ASP A 16 11.38 -1.86 1.03
C ASP A 16 10.58 -3.00 0.37
N TYR A 17 9.56 -2.66 -0.40
CA TYR A 17 8.65 -3.60 -1.06
C TYR A 17 7.89 -4.55 -0.11
N VAL A 18 7.91 -4.28 1.19
CA VAL A 18 7.18 -5.06 2.20
C VAL A 18 5.98 -4.25 2.68
N PRO A 19 4.75 -4.82 2.71
CA PRO A 19 3.57 -4.13 3.19
C PRO A 19 3.73 -3.53 4.59
N LEU A 20 2.92 -2.53 4.91
CA LEU A 20 2.75 -2.00 6.25
C LEU A 20 1.42 -2.49 6.80
N ILE A 21 1.46 -3.27 7.87
CA ILE A 21 0.26 -3.83 8.51
C ILE A 21 0.42 -3.69 10.02
N GLY A 22 -0.48 -2.95 10.66
CA GLY A 22 -0.41 -2.78 12.11
C GLY A 22 -0.97 -1.46 12.62
N ARG A 23 -0.60 -1.10 13.85
CA ARG A 23 -1.02 0.14 14.49
C ARG A 23 -0.22 1.33 13.94
N VAL A 24 -0.88 2.44 13.73
CA VAL A 24 -0.19 3.70 13.39
C VAL A 24 0.53 4.23 14.63
N PRO A 25 1.86 4.48 14.54
CA PRO A 25 2.65 4.95 15.69
C PRO A 25 2.10 6.25 16.29
N ARG A 26 2.17 6.37 17.60
CA ARG A 26 1.78 7.56 18.36
C ARG A 26 0.29 7.96 18.20
N THR A 27 -0.56 7.07 17.72
CA THR A 27 -2.02 7.28 17.61
C THR A 27 -2.77 6.22 18.39
N LYS A 28 -3.95 6.59 18.90
CA LYS A 28 -4.88 5.63 19.53
C LYS A 28 -5.97 5.26 18.53
N GLY A 29 -6.21 3.95 18.35
CA GLY A 29 -7.29 3.45 17.51
C GLY A 29 -7.09 3.62 16.01
N ALA A 30 -5.90 4.00 15.54
CA ALA A 30 -5.58 4.07 14.12
C ALA A 30 -4.72 2.87 13.69
N TYR A 31 -5.10 2.29 12.57
CA TYR A 31 -4.45 1.12 11.98
C TYR A 31 -4.19 1.34 10.50
N ILE A 32 -3.20 0.65 9.96
CA ILE A 32 -2.84 0.74 8.55
C ILE A 32 -2.63 -0.65 7.97
N ALA A 33 -3.12 -0.87 6.75
CA ALA A 33 -2.81 -2.03 5.93
C ALA A 33 -2.64 -1.55 4.48
N THR A 34 -1.39 -1.43 4.01
CA THR A 34 -1.09 -0.87 2.70
C THR A 34 0.24 -1.38 2.15
N GLY A 35 0.54 -1.05 0.91
CA GLY A 35 1.84 -1.36 0.31
C GLY A 35 1.95 -2.76 -0.30
N HIS A 36 0.85 -3.46 -0.50
CA HIS A 36 0.82 -4.84 -1.03
C HIS A 36 1.16 -4.93 -2.53
N ASN A 37 1.31 -3.80 -3.22
CA ASN A 37 1.62 -3.76 -4.64
C ASN A 37 0.64 -4.63 -5.47
N VAL A 38 1.18 -5.55 -6.29
CA VAL A 38 0.40 -6.46 -7.15
C VAL A 38 -0.34 -7.55 -6.37
N TRP A 39 0.05 -7.82 -5.13
CA TRP A 39 -0.43 -8.94 -4.31
C TRP A 39 -1.61 -8.57 -3.41
N GLY A 40 -2.12 -7.33 -3.50
CA GLY A 40 -3.15 -6.82 -2.60
C GLY A 40 -4.41 -7.69 -2.57
N ILE A 41 -4.95 -8.05 -3.73
CA ILE A 41 -6.17 -8.87 -3.82
C ILE A 41 -5.93 -10.27 -3.25
N LEU A 42 -4.81 -10.89 -3.57
CA LEU A 42 -4.46 -12.23 -3.08
C LEU A 42 -4.30 -12.26 -1.57
N ASN A 43 -3.65 -11.24 -1.00
CA ASN A 43 -3.33 -11.18 0.43
C ASN A 43 -4.44 -10.53 1.27
N ALA A 44 -5.49 -9.99 0.65
CA ALA A 44 -6.55 -9.28 1.35
C ALA A 44 -7.24 -10.12 2.45
N PRO A 45 -7.60 -11.41 2.24
CA PRO A 45 -8.23 -12.20 3.30
C PRO A 45 -7.33 -12.36 4.53
N ALA A 46 -6.07 -12.77 4.34
CA ALA A 46 -5.12 -12.96 5.45
C ALA A 46 -4.79 -11.63 6.16
N THR A 47 -4.66 -10.55 5.39
CA THR A 47 -4.46 -9.20 5.96
C THR A 47 -5.67 -8.76 6.78
N GLY A 48 -6.88 -9.03 6.30
CA GLY A 48 -8.12 -8.70 7.00
C GLY A 48 -8.26 -9.47 8.32
N GLU A 49 -7.95 -10.76 8.33
CA GLU A 49 -7.94 -11.59 9.53
C GLU A 49 -6.92 -11.07 10.56
N ALA A 50 -5.68 -10.88 10.16
CA ALA A 50 -4.63 -10.33 11.03
C ALA A 50 -4.99 -8.96 11.60
N MET A 51 -5.61 -8.09 10.79
CA MET A 51 -6.07 -6.77 11.24
C MET A 51 -7.21 -6.87 12.24
N ALA A 52 -8.15 -7.79 12.05
CA ALA A 52 -9.23 -8.04 13.00
C ALA A 52 -8.68 -8.49 14.36
N GLU A 53 -7.72 -9.40 14.37
CA GLU A 53 -7.05 -9.87 15.59
C GLU A 53 -6.33 -8.71 16.32
N ILE A 54 -5.59 -7.87 15.61
CA ILE A 54 -4.92 -6.70 16.21
C ILE A 54 -5.94 -5.74 16.84
N ILE A 55 -7.06 -5.53 16.18
CA ILE A 55 -8.07 -4.58 16.63
C ILE A 55 -8.80 -5.12 17.87
N VAL A 56 -9.15 -6.39 17.87
CA VAL A 56 -9.94 -7.03 18.95
C VAL A 56 -9.05 -7.46 20.12
N ASP A 57 -7.98 -8.21 19.83
CA ASP A 57 -7.15 -8.88 20.83
C ASP A 57 -5.87 -8.10 21.14
N GLY A 58 -5.55 -7.09 20.33
CA GLY A 58 -4.34 -6.29 20.50
C GLY A 58 -3.11 -6.85 19.80
N GLN A 59 -3.16 -8.08 19.30
CA GLN A 59 -2.06 -8.75 18.60
C GLN A 59 -2.61 -9.74 17.57
N ALA A 60 -1.83 -10.02 16.54
CA ALA A 60 -2.14 -11.07 15.58
C ALA A 60 -1.68 -12.43 16.11
N HIS A 61 -2.48 -13.47 15.91
CA HIS A 61 -2.22 -14.84 16.33
C HIS A 61 -1.99 -15.76 15.14
N THR A 62 -2.70 -15.52 14.06
CA THR A 62 -2.69 -16.35 12.84
C THR A 62 -1.42 -16.16 12.02
N VAL A 63 -0.83 -14.97 12.08
CA VAL A 63 0.36 -14.61 11.30
C VAL A 63 1.30 -13.72 12.10
N ASP A 64 2.62 -13.90 11.91
CA ASP A 64 3.63 -12.99 12.47
C ASP A 64 3.67 -11.69 11.65
N LEU A 65 3.24 -10.59 12.27
CA LEU A 65 3.23 -9.25 11.66
C LEU A 65 4.49 -8.43 11.93
N THR A 66 5.47 -8.96 12.67
CA THR A 66 6.73 -8.26 12.97
C THR A 66 7.42 -7.72 11.72
N PRO A 67 7.52 -8.46 10.59
CA PRO A 67 8.12 -7.96 9.37
C PRO A 67 7.34 -6.82 8.71
N PHE A 68 6.06 -6.69 9.03
CA PHE A 68 5.12 -5.73 8.44
C PHE A 68 4.86 -4.51 9.32
N ASP A 69 5.49 -4.45 10.51
CA ASP A 69 5.28 -3.37 11.47
C ASP A 69 5.56 -2.00 10.83
N PRO A 70 4.65 -1.02 10.97
CA PRO A 70 4.87 0.35 10.50
C PRO A 70 6.12 1.03 11.08
N VAL A 71 6.60 0.59 12.24
CA VAL A 71 7.80 1.13 12.93
C VAL A 71 9.08 0.38 12.57
N ARG A 72 9.01 -0.72 11.82
CA ARG A 72 10.20 -1.51 11.48
C ARG A 72 11.30 -0.67 10.85
N PRO A 73 12.58 -1.00 11.10
CA PRO A 73 13.70 -0.40 10.39
C PRO A 73 13.54 -0.62 8.88
N ARG A 74 13.59 0.45 8.10
CA ARG A 74 13.50 0.37 6.65
C ARG A 74 14.87 0.69 6.05
N PRO A 75 15.33 -0.10 5.08
CA PRO A 75 16.51 0.27 4.34
C PRO A 75 16.28 1.62 3.66
N THR A 76 17.18 2.57 3.89
CA THR A 76 17.21 3.84 3.19
C THR A 76 17.85 3.61 1.82
N PHE A 77 17.06 3.21 0.83
CA PHE A 77 17.51 3.31 -0.54
C PHE A 77 17.49 4.79 -0.93
N PRO A 78 18.60 5.35 -1.43
CA PRO A 78 18.56 6.69 -1.99
C PRO A 78 17.51 6.69 -3.11
N ILE A 79 16.52 7.57 -3.01
CA ILE A 79 15.62 7.81 -4.13
C ILE A 79 16.51 8.44 -5.20
N PRO A 80 16.66 7.83 -6.38
CA PRO A 80 17.36 8.49 -7.46
C PRO A 80 16.69 9.84 -7.68
N THR A 81 17.44 10.93 -7.61
CA THR A 81 16.91 12.29 -7.78
C THR A 81 16.38 12.53 -9.18
N ASP A 82 16.77 11.71 -10.12
CA ASP A 82 16.29 11.64 -11.49
C ASP A 82 14.87 11.06 -11.62
N VAL A 83 14.38 10.31 -10.61
CA VAL A 83 12.96 9.88 -10.59
C VAL A 83 12.04 11.03 -10.15
N ALA A 84 12.56 12.05 -9.47
CA ALA A 84 11.81 13.28 -9.20
C ALA A 84 11.59 14.10 -10.50
N ALA A 85 12.41 13.86 -11.51
CA ALA A 85 12.27 14.27 -12.89
C ALA A 85 11.72 13.12 -13.75
N ALA A 86 10.98 12.16 -13.17
CA ALA A 86 10.15 11.28 -13.97
C ALA A 86 9.23 12.18 -14.77
N GLU A 87 9.78 12.63 -15.89
CA GLU A 87 9.01 13.18 -16.97
C GLU A 87 7.70 12.43 -16.99
N LEU A 88 6.66 13.19 -16.81
CA LEU A 88 5.36 12.76 -17.29
C LEU A 88 5.65 12.04 -18.60
N ILE A 89 5.63 10.74 -18.58
CA ILE A 89 5.60 9.96 -19.79
C ILE A 89 4.31 10.45 -20.43
N THR A 90 4.47 11.43 -21.29
CA THR A 90 3.43 11.86 -22.20
C THR A 90 3.22 10.67 -23.12
N SER A 91 2.43 9.74 -22.62
CA SER A 91 1.91 8.66 -23.43
C SER A 91 1.26 9.31 -24.64
N PRO A 92 1.53 8.84 -25.85
CA PRO A 92 0.84 9.31 -27.06
C PRO A 92 -0.69 9.15 -26.98
N PHE A 93 -1.19 8.55 -25.90
CA PHE A 93 -2.61 8.30 -25.65
C PHE A 93 -3.31 9.30 -24.70
N GLY A 94 -2.71 10.46 -24.42
CA GLY A 94 -3.36 11.53 -23.67
C GLY A 94 -3.15 11.47 -22.16
N ARG A 95 -3.54 12.55 -21.48
CA ARG A 95 -3.43 12.70 -20.03
C ARG A 95 -4.31 11.65 -19.31
N ILE A 96 -3.68 10.77 -18.57
CA ILE A 96 -4.39 9.85 -17.66
C ILE A 96 -4.69 10.64 -16.39
N ASN A 97 -5.92 11.09 -16.25
CA ASN A 97 -6.38 11.80 -15.06
C ASN A 97 -6.83 10.75 -14.03
N CYS A 98 -5.94 10.36 -13.12
CA CYS A 98 -6.28 9.47 -12.01
C CYS A 98 -6.90 10.32 -10.88
N HIS A 99 -8.21 10.59 -10.97
CA HIS A 99 -8.96 11.17 -9.87
C HIS A 99 -9.30 10.05 -8.89
N LEU A 100 -8.51 9.91 -7.83
CA LEU A 100 -8.88 9.11 -6.66
C LEU A 100 -9.72 10.01 -5.74
N PRO A 101 -10.99 9.69 -5.47
CA PRO A 101 -11.63 10.23 -4.30
C PRO A 101 -10.95 9.62 -3.07
N ILE A 102 -10.19 10.41 -2.33
CA ILE A 102 -9.76 10.06 -0.99
C ILE A 102 -11.03 10.08 -0.14
N ALA A 103 -11.68 8.93 0.00
CA ALA A 103 -12.67 8.74 1.04
C ALA A 103 -11.90 8.58 2.35
N LEU A 104 -11.78 9.66 3.10
CA LEU A 104 -11.47 9.62 4.53
C LEU A 104 -12.72 9.05 5.23
N LEU A 105 -12.61 7.84 5.73
CA LEU A 105 -13.47 7.31 6.79
C LEU A 105 -12.78 7.45 8.12
#